data_aee4f5bc996a226c75ac04e0d16b8dad
#
_entry.id   aee4f5bc996a226c75ac04e0d16b8dad
#
_cell.length_a   1.000
_cell.length_b   1.000
_cell.length_c   1.000
_cell.angle_alpha   90.00
_cell.angle_beta   90.00
_cell.angle_gamma   90.00
#
_symmetry.space_group_name_H-M   'P 1'
#
loop_
_entity.id
_entity.type
_entity.pdbx_description
1 polymer ?
#
loop_
_entity_poly.entity_id
_entity_poly.type
_entity_poly.pdbx_seq_one_letter_code
_entity_poly.pdbx_strand_id
1 'polypeptide(L)'
;DALMAKGTPIGSEYIFGGNHITIYPDGSAHLDNGTLAGSTLNINKGLRILVEEAMVPFNYALNACTINPARCLHLDDRKGSIQIGKDADLVVLDDNYDVLQTYCMGKAQL
;
A
#
# COMPACT_ATOMS: atom_id res chain seq x y z
N ASP A 1 1.77 9.26 0.25
CA ASP A 1 2.02 9.87 -1.08
C ASP A 1 1.20 9.19 -2.20
N ALA A 2 0.16 8.46 -1.82
CA ALA A 2 -0.71 7.77 -2.77
C ALA A 2 -1.53 8.76 -3.60
N LEU A 3 -1.54 8.55 -4.91
CA LEU A 3 -2.30 9.36 -5.85
C LEU A 3 -3.72 8.82 -6.07
N MET A 4 -4.63 9.70 -6.48
CA MET A 4 -5.98 9.31 -6.93
C MET A 4 -5.96 8.37 -8.15
N ALA A 5 -4.88 8.39 -8.94
CA ALA A 5 -4.65 7.50 -10.08
C ALA A 5 -4.29 6.06 -9.68
N LYS A 6 -4.11 5.78 -8.40
CA LYS A 6 -3.80 4.43 -7.94
C LYS A 6 -4.89 3.44 -8.39
N GLY A 7 -4.48 2.39 -9.08
CA GLY A 7 -5.39 1.39 -9.64
C GLY A 7 -6.01 1.75 -10.99
N THR A 8 -5.65 2.88 -11.59
CA THR A 8 -6.08 3.21 -12.95
C THR A 8 -5.18 2.51 -14.00
N PRO A 9 -5.69 2.28 -15.22
CA PRO A 9 -4.91 1.64 -16.28
C PRO A 9 -3.66 2.44 -16.69
N ILE A 10 -2.64 1.73 -17.20
CA ILE A 10 -1.49 2.34 -17.86
C ILE A 10 -1.97 3.25 -18.99
N GLY A 11 -1.34 4.42 -19.14
CA GLY A 11 -1.72 5.45 -20.11
C GLY A 11 -2.85 6.37 -19.65
N SER A 12 -3.45 6.14 -18.48
CA SER A 12 -4.44 7.05 -17.91
C SER A 12 -3.83 8.41 -17.64
N GLU A 13 -4.62 9.46 -17.90
CA GLU A 13 -4.24 10.85 -17.67
C GLU A 13 -5.28 11.53 -16.77
N TYR A 14 -4.83 12.44 -15.93
CA TYR A 14 -5.72 13.21 -15.06
C TYR A 14 -5.03 14.49 -14.59
N ILE A 15 -5.83 15.42 -14.04
CA ILE A 15 -5.34 16.69 -13.50
C ILE A 15 -5.47 16.66 -11.99
N PHE A 16 -4.39 16.96 -11.28
CA PHE A 16 -4.37 17.09 -9.84
C PHE A 16 -3.56 18.32 -9.42
N GLY A 17 -4.17 19.20 -8.64
CA GLY A 17 -3.53 20.44 -8.18
C GLY A 17 -3.09 21.35 -9.33
N GLY A 18 -3.77 21.32 -10.48
CA GLY A 18 -3.42 22.08 -11.67
C GLY A 18 -2.31 21.47 -12.53
N ASN A 19 -1.78 20.31 -12.13
CA ASN A 19 -0.75 19.58 -12.89
C ASN A 19 -1.37 18.44 -13.68
N HIS A 20 -0.94 18.25 -14.92
CA HIS A 20 -1.27 17.10 -15.74
C HIS A 20 -0.36 15.93 -15.37
N ILE A 21 -0.95 14.77 -15.14
CA ILE A 21 -0.27 13.55 -14.70
C ILE A 21 -0.63 12.40 -15.63
N THR A 22 0.40 11.63 -16.03
CA THR A 22 0.26 10.44 -16.88
C THR A 22 0.79 9.21 -16.16
N ILE A 23 0.08 8.09 -16.28
CA ILE A 23 0.56 6.77 -15.81
C ILE A 23 1.41 6.14 -16.90
N TYR A 24 2.69 5.94 -16.61
CA TYR A 24 3.67 5.37 -17.52
C TYR A 24 3.56 3.84 -17.62
N PRO A 25 4.20 3.20 -18.62
CA PRO A 25 4.14 1.75 -18.82
C PRO A 25 4.63 0.90 -17.65
N ASP A 26 5.53 1.44 -16.81
CA ASP A 26 6.01 0.78 -15.59
C ASP A 26 5.04 0.97 -14.39
N GLY A 27 3.93 1.67 -14.61
CA GLY A 27 2.92 1.98 -13.59
C GLY A 27 3.22 3.22 -12.75
N SER A 28 4.36 3.87 -12.96
CA SER A 28 4.70 5.12 -12.25
C SER A 28 3.90 6.31 -12.80
N ALA A 29 3.70 7.31 -11.96
CA ALA A 29 2.97 8.53 -12.30
C ALA A 29 3.93 9.70 -12.48
N HIS A 30 3.82 10.41 -13.60
CA HIS A 30 4.71 11.52 -13.93
C HIS A 30 3.94 12.77 -14.36
N LEU A 31 4.54 13.92 -14.04
CA LEU A 31 4.15 15.20 -14.60
C LEU A 31 4.64 15.32 -16.06
N ASP A 32 4.13 16.29 -16.81
CA ASP A 32 4.54 16.53 -18.22
C ASP A 32 6.03 16.80 -18.39
N ASN A 33 6.70 17.32 -17.34
CA ASN A 33 8.14 17.52 -17.34
C ASN A 33 8.97 16.27 -16.97
N GLY A 34 8.33 15.11 -16.79
CA GLY A 34 8.95 13.84 -16.43
C GLY A 34 9.23 13.63 -14.93
N THR A 35 8.90 14.60 -14.08
CA THR A 35 9.05 14.45 -12.62
C THR A 35 8.03 13.46 -12.07
N LEU A 36 8.45 12.61 -11.12
CA LEU A 36 7.53 11.73 -10.37
C LEU A 36 6.46 12.58 -9.66
N ALA A 37 5.21 12.13 -9.76
CA ALA A 37 4.04 12.84 -9.26
C ALA A 37 3.37 12.17 -8.04
N GLY A 38 4.11 11.36 -7.30
CA GLY A 38 3.61 10.60 -6.16
C GLY A 38 3.61 9.09 -6.41
N SER A 39 2.88 8.32 -5.60
CA SER A 39 2.94 6.86 -5.63
C SER A 39 1.64 6.20 -6.10
N THR A 40 1.79 5.21 -6.97
CA THR A 40 0.72 4.26 -7.34
C THR A 40 0.87 2.90 -6.64
N LEU A 41 1.87 2.76 -5.76
CA LEU A 41 2.22 1.51 -5.10
C LEU A 41 1.10 0.99 -4.19
N ASN A 42 0.75 -0.28 -4.32
CA ASN A 42 -0.06 -1.01 -3.34
C ASN A 42 0.84 -1.58 -2.22
N ILE A 43 0.39 -1.53 -0.98
CA ILE A 43 1.19 -1.94 0.19
C ILE A 43 1.59 -3.41 0.13
N ASN A 44 0.73 -4.31 -0.35
CA ASN A 44 1.08 -5.72 -0.53
C ASN A 44 2.23 -5.92 -1.53
N LYS A 45 2.26 -5.16 -2.62
CA LYS A 45 3.39 -5.15 -3.57
C LYS A 45 4.65 -4.57 -2.93
N GLY A 46 4.51 -3.52 -2.13
CA GLY A 46 5.61 -2.94 -1.37
C GLY A 46 6.22 -3.95 -0.39
N LEU A 47 5.38 -4.71 0.32
CA LEU A 47 5.83 -5.78 1.20
C LEU A 47 6.63 -6.84 0.42
N ARG A 48 6.12 -7.29 -0.73
CA ARG A 48 6.83 -8.24 -1.60
C ARG A 48 8.21 -7.72 -2.04
N ILE A 49 8.28 -6.49 -2.52
CA ILE A 49 9.55 -5.86 -2.95
C ILE A 49 10.54 -5.79 -1.79
N LEU A 50 10.09 -5.43 -0.59
CA LEU A 50 10.98 -5.40 0.60
C LEU A 50 11.57 -6.78 0.89
N VAL A 51 10.76 -7.84 0.81
CA VAL A 51 11.20 -9.19 1.16
C VAL A 51 12.01 -9.84 0.04
N GLU A 52 11.50 -9.83 -1.20
CA GLU A 52 12.05 -10.60 -2.31
C GLU A 52 13.18 -9.87 -3.05
N GLU A 53 13.11 -8.54 -3.17
CA GLU A 53 14.08 -7.76 -3.93
C GLU A 53 15.08 -7.03 -3.04
N ALA A 54 14.61 -6.38 -1.97
CA ALA A 54 15.47 -5.68 -1.02
C ALA A 54 16.04 -6.59 0.09
N MET A 55 15.65 -7.88 0.11
CA MET A 55 16.15 -8.90 1.05
C MET A 55 15.94 -8.53 2.53
N VAL A 56 14.93 -7.71 2.83
CA VAL A 56 14.56 -7.37 4.21
C VAL A 56 13.89 -8.59 4.86
N PRO A 57 14.30 -9.03 6.06
CA PRO A 57 13.63 -10.13 6.74
C PRO A 57 12.13 -9.86 6.90
N PHE A 58 11.29 -10.87 6.67
CA PHE A 58 9.83 -10.75 6.58
C PHE A 58 9.21 -10.01 7.78
N ASN A 59 9.65 -10.32 8.99
CA ASN A 59 9.13 -9.69 10.20
C ASN A 59 9.39 -8.17 10.26
N TYR A 60 10.53 -7.70 9.77
CA TYR A 60 10.83 -6.26 9.69
C TYR A 60 10.02 -5.58 8.60
N ALA A 61 9.93 -6.20 7.42
CA ALA A 61 9.12 -5.70 6.31
C ALA A 61 7.63 -5.63 6.70
N LEU A 62 7.12 -6.67 7.36
CA LEU A 62 5.73 -6.69 7.87
C LEU A 62 5.49 -5.58 8.91
N ASN A 63 6.40 -5.42 9.86
CA ASN A 63 6.30 -4.36 10.87
C ASN A 63 6.29 -2.95 10.24
N ALA A 64 7.07 -2.74 9.18
CA ALA A 64 7.10 -1.48 8.44
C ALA A 64 5.74 -1.16 7.78
N CYS A 65 4.97 -2.19 7.41
CA CYS A 65 3.65 -2.03 6.80
C CYS A 65 2.49 -2.02 7.81
N THR A 66 2.72 -2.35 9.08
CA THR A 66 1.66 -2.58 10.07
C THR A 66 1.88 -1.80 11.37
N ILE A 67 2.62 -2.38 12.32
CA ILE A 67 2.73 -1.81 13.68
C ILE A 67 3.50 -0.49 13.72
N ASN A 68 4.52 -0.31 12.86
CA ASN A 68 5.31 0.90 12.88
C ASN A 68 4.49 2.14 12.47
N PRO A 69 3.73 2.13 11.35
CA PRO A 69 2.83 3.25 11.04
C PRO A 69 1.72 3.44 12.09
N ALA A 70 1.21 2.35 12.69
CA ALA A 70 0.24 2.47 13.78
C ALA A 70 0.82 3.21 14.98
N ARG A 71 2.07 2.94 15.36
CA ARG A 71 2.79 3.68 16.42
C ARG A 71 2.99 5.14 16.08
N CYS A 72 3.37 5.45 14.84
CA CYS A 72 3.52 6.85 14.40
C CYS A 72 2.22 7.65 14.53
N LEU A 73 1.08 6.99 14.41
CA LEU A 73 -0.24 7.60 14.51
C LEU A 73 -0.87 7.45 15.92
N HIS A 74 -0.15 6.86 16.89
CA HIS A 74 -0.65 6.55 18.22
C HIS A 74 -1.93 5.69 18.20
N LEU A 75 -1.98 4.68 17.31
CA LEU A 75 -3.09 3.74 17.13
C LEU A 75 -2.68 2.29 17.46
N ASP A 76 -1.48 2.08 17.97
CA ASP A 76 -0.92 0.75 18.20
C ASP A 76 -1.54 0.00 19.40
N ASP A 77 -2.34 0.67 20.19
CA ASP A 77 -3.23 0.07 21.18
C ASP A 77 -4.41 -0.69 20.55
N ARG A 78 -4.83 -0.29 19.34
CA ARG A 78 -5.98 -0.84 18.63
C ARG A 78 -5.65 -1.53 17.31
N LYS A 79 -4.56 -1.14 16.64
CA LYS A 79 -4.22 -1.55 15.27
C LYS A 79 -2.77 -2.01 15.12
N GLY A 80 -2.44 -2.55 13.96
CA GLY A 80 -1.08 -2.85 13.55
C GLY A 80 -0.53 -4.20 14.02
N SER A 81 -1.29 -4.97 14.80
CA SER A 81 -0.91 -6.33 15.18
C SER A 81 -2.15 -7.18 15.52
N ILE A 82 -2.01 -8.49 15.39
CA ILE A 82 -3.09 -9.45 15.73
C ILE A 82 -2.94 -9.78 17.21
N GLN A 83 -3.76 -9.16 18.05
CA GLN A 83 -3.80 -9.38 19.50
C GLN A 83 -5.24 -9.29 20.00
N ILE A 84 -5.55 -10.02 21.07
CA ILE A 84 -6.86 -9.95 21.72
C ILE A 84 -7.11 -8.52 22.20
N GLY A 85 -8.29 -7.98 21.88
CA GLY A 85 -8.71 -6.63 22.22
C GLY A 85 -8.42 -5.58 21.14
N LYS A 86 -7.66 -5.90 20.12
CA LYS A 86 -7.46 -5.02 18.96
C LYS A 86 -8.55 -5.19 17.90
N ASP A 87 -8.69 -4.16 17.07
CA ASP A 87 -9.61 -4.19 15.94
C ASP A 87 -9.20 -5.33 14.97
N ALA A 88 -10.18 -6.12 14.54
CA ALA A 88 -9.96 -7.20 13.58
C ALA A 88 -9.90 -6.64 12.14
N ASP A 89 -8.92 -5.80 11.88
CA ASP A 89 -8.56 -5.29 10.55
C ASP A 89 -7.47 -6.18 9.98
N LEU A 90 -7.86 -7.12 9.11
CA LEU A 90 -7.00 -8.19 8.65
C LEU A 90 -6.92 -8.21 7.14
N VAL A 91 -5.76 -8.62 6.62
CA VAL A 91 -5.55 -8.91 5.21
C VAL A 91 -5.03 -10.34 5.07
N VAL A 92 -5.68 -11.13 4.23
CA VAL A 92 -5.22 -12.46 3.86
C VAL A 92 -4.50 -12.37 2.53
N LEU A 93 -3.25 -12.80 2.50
CA LEU A 93 -2.40 -12.82 1.32
C LEU A 93 -2.11 -14.27 0.92
N ASP A 94 -1.93 -14.51 -0.37
CA ASP A 94 -1.34 -15.76 -0.85
C ASP A 94 0.20 -15.72 -0.80
N ASP A 95 0.84 -16.79 -1.27
CA ASP A 95 2.30 -16.90 -1.28
C ASP A 95 2.99 -15.92 -2.26
N ASN A 96 2.25 -15.31 -3.17
CA ASN A 96 2.70 -14.27 -4.09
C ASN A 96 2.41 -12.85 -3.57
N TYR A 97 1.94 -12.71 -2.33
CA TYR A 97 1.50 -11.45 -1.72
C TYR A 97 0.27 -10.82 -2.39
N ASP A 98 -0.49 -11.59 -3.16
CA ASP A 98 -1.77 -11.12 -3.69
C ASP A 98 -2.85 -11.20 -2.62
N VAL A 99 -3.72 -10.17 -2.58
CA VAL A 99 -4.79 -10.08 -1.58
C VAL A 99 -5.90 -11.06 -1.93
N LEU A 100 -6.15 -12.03 -1.07
CA LEU A 100 -7.26 -12.97 -1.19
C LEU A 100 -8.53 -12.45 -0.50
N GLN A 101 -8.37 -11.78 0.65
CA GLN A 101 -9.49 -11.28 1.44
C GLN A 101 -9.04 -10.18 2.38
N THR A 102 -9.93 -9.23 2.67
CA THR A 102 -9.75 -8.23 3.70
C THR A 102 -10.91 -8.24 4.70
N TYR A 103 -10.61 -7.89 5.93
CA TYR A 103 -11.59 -7.71 6.99
C TYR A 103 -11.44 -6.33 7.60
N CYS A 104 -12.54 -5.66 7.85
CA CYS A 104 -12.61 -4.41 8.58
C CYS A 104 -13.52 -4.61 9.80
N MET A 105 -12.98 -4.42 10.99
CA MET A 105 -13.69 -4.66 12.26
C MET A 105 -14.35 -6.06 12.30
N GLY A 106 -13.63 -7.07 11.81
CA GLY A 106 -14.10 -8.46 11.73
C GLY A 106 -15.08 -8.78 10.62
N LYS A 107 -15.47 -7.81 9.81
CA LYS A 107 -16.39 -8.02 8.68
C LYS A 107 -15.61 -8.16 7.38
N ALA A 108 -15.87 -9.24 6.64
CA ALA A 108 -15.27 -9.47 5.33
C ALA A 108 -15.62 -8.32 4.37
N GLN A 109 -14.63 -7.86 3.63
CA GLN A 109 -14.76 -6.87 2.56
C GLN A 109 -14.50 -7.55 1.22
N LEU A 110 -15.14 -7.08 0.19
CA LEU A 110 -14.90 -7.59 -1.17
C LEU A 110 -13.69 -6.93 -1.80
#